data_d6a18937008c06a3658d66221dbc7ee4
#
_entry.id   d6a18937008c06a3658d66221dbc7ee4
#
_cell.length_a   1.000
_cell.length_b   1.000
_cell.length_c   1.000
_cell.angle_alpha   90.00
_cell.angle_beta   90.00
_cell.angle_gamma   90.00
#
_symmetry.space_group_name_H-M   'P 1'
#
loop_
_entity.id
_entity.type
_entity.pdbx_description
1 polymer ?
#
loop_
_entity_poly.entity_id
_entity_poly.type
_entity_poly.pdbx_seq_one_letter_code
_entity_poly.pdbx_strand_id
1 'polypeptide(L)'
;RDMEVADHSGSIITRGIMSGITGNSGDLIIIDDPIKNRQEADSSTYRERLWEEWQNSIKTRTQSGTKIIIIQTRWHEDDLSGRVIREENNVEVVNIPVEAEENDILGRNIGDALCPEIGKDNKWLEMFKQSYITDSIGGGVRAWNALYMGRPTSAEGNIFKREWWQYYDKLPDNIQLVGISVDATFKDSDTSDFVAIEVWGKLNGDYYLIDLIKRRMDFPETLRAIR
;
A
#
# COMPACT_ATOMS: atom_id res chain seq x y z
N ARG A 1 -15.24 -23.70 11.24
CA ARG A 1 -15.07 -24.90 12.09
C ARG A 1 -14.75 -24.43 13.49
N ASP A 2 -15.35 -25.05 14.48
CA ASP A 2 -15.08 -24.83 15.89
C ASP A 2 -14.43 -26.11 16.42
N MET A 3 -13.33 -25.95 17.12
CA MET A 3 -12.56 -27.05 17.70
C MET A 3 -12.32 -26.73 19.17
N GLU A 4 -12.53 -27.69 20.04
CA GLU A 4 -12.17 -27.61 21.44
C GLU A 4 -10.82 -28.26 21.68
N VAL A 5 -10.04 -27.70 22.59
CA VAL A 5 -8.74 -28.28 22.97
C VAL A 5 -9.01 -29.38 24.00
N ALA A 6 -8.63 -30.64 23.70
CA ALA A 6 -8.85 -31.75 24.60
C ALA A 6 -8.19 -31.48 25.97
N ASP A 7 -8.92 -31.79 27.04
CA ASP A 7 -8.50 -31.63 28.44
C ASP A 7 -8.19 -30.18 28.88
N HIS A 8 -8.63 -29.17 28.10
CA HIS A 8 -8.45 -27.76 28.40
C HIS A 8 -9.73 -26.96 28.06
N SER A 9 -9.86 -25.77 28.64
CA SER A 9 -11.02 -24.88 28.40
C SER A 9 -10.87 -24.01 27.15
N GLY A 10 -9.84 -24.24 26.32
CA GLY A 10 -9.59 -23.47 25.11
C GLY A 10 -10.37 -23.96 23.89
N SER A 11 -10.65 -23.06 22.96
CA SER A 11 -11.27 -23.37 21.69
C SER A 11 -10.57 -22.62 20.54
N ILE A 12 -10.62 -23.20 19.34
CA ILE A 12 -10.14 -22.58 18.10
C ILE A 12 -11.33 -22.44 17.15
N ILE A 13 -11.59 -21.23 16.72
CA ILE A 13 -12.69 -20.89 15.81
C ILE A 13 -12.11 -20.40 14.49
N THR A 14 -12.43 -21.05 13.39
CA THR A 14 -11.99 -20.61 12.05
C THR A 14 -13.17 -20.15 11.21
N ARG A 15 -13.06 -18.97 10.62
CA ARG A 15 -14.09 -18.35 9.79
C ARG A 15 -13.44 -17.60 8.63
N GLY A 16 -14.15 -17.45 7.52
CA GLY A 16 -13.78 -16.49 6.49
C GLY A 16 -14.03 -15.06 6.99
N ILE A 17 -13.13 -14.15 6.71
CA ILE A 17 -13.21 -12.78 7.22
C ILE A 17 -14.51 -12.06 6.84
N MET A 18 -15.07 -12.37 5.66
CA MET A 18 -16.35 -11.83 5.17
C MET A 18 -17.59 -12.65 5.59
N SER A 19 -17.43 -13.69 6.42
CA SER A 19 -18.55 -14.58 6.79
C SER A 19 -19.24 -14.20 8.11
N GLY A 20 -18.85 -13.08 8.69
CA GLY A 20 -19.39 -12.61 9.97
C GLY A 20 -18.90 -13.44 11.16
N ILE A 21 -18.05 -12.84 11.98
CA ILE A 21 -17.56 -13.43 13.24
C ILE A 21 -18.46 -12.88 14.36
N THR A 22 -19.62 -13.48 14.59
CA THR A 22 -20.55 -13.01 15.64
C THR A 22 -20.47 -13.86 16.89
N GLY A 23 -20.50 -13.22 18.08
CA GLY A 23 -20.75 -13.88 19.36
C GLY A 23 -19.53 -14.41 20.11
N ASN A 24 -18.33 -14.45 19.52
CA ASN A 24 -17.14 -14.98 20.19
C ASN A 24 -16.06 -13.89 20.33
N SER A 25 -15.51 -13.74 21.52
CA SER A 25 -14.28 -12.98 21.76
C SER A 25 -13.08 -13.93 21.70
N GLY A 26 -11.89 -13.39 21.41
CA GLY A 26 -10.66 -14.18 21.35
C GLY A 26 -9.53 -13.53 22.12
N ASP A 27 -8.72 -14.35 22.79
CA ASP A 27 -7.46 -13.93 23.40
C ASP A 27 -6.39 -13.69 22.35
N LEU A 28 -6.46 -14.45 21.25
CA LEU A 28 -5.63 -14.33 20.06
C LEU A 28 -6.50 -14.36 18.82
N ILE A 29 -6.32 -13.38 17.96
CA ILE A 29 -6.97 -13.30 16.64
C ILE A 29 -5.86 -13.35 15.58
N ILE A 30 -5.96 -14.32 14.68
CA ILE A 30 -5.04 -14.43 13.54
C ILE A 30 -5.82 -14.20 12.27
N ILE A 31 -5.38 -13.23 11.47
CA ILE A 31 -5.91 -12.95 10.13
C ILE A 31 -4.85 -13.40 9.13
N ASP A 32 -5.19 -14.40 8.33
CA ASP A 32 -4.29 -15.02 7.38
C ASP A 32 -4.78 -14.77 5.95
N ASP A 33 -3.93 -14.14 5.15
CA ASP A 33 -4.16 -13.79 3.74
C ASP A 33 -5.59 -13.28 3.43
N PRO A 34 -6.02 -12.13 3.99
CA PRO A 34 -7.38 -11.63 3.80
C PRO A 34 -7.69 -11.21 2.35
N ILE A 35 -6.68 -11.08 1.51
CA ILE A 35 -6.76 -10.76 0.08
C ILE A 35 -6.09 -11.89 -0.71
N LYS A 36 -6.85 -12.56 -1.58
CA LYS A 36 -6.40 -13.77 -2.28
C LYS A 36 -5.58 -13.51 -3.54
N ASN A 37 -5.84 -12.39 -4.20
CA ASN A 37 -5.27 -12.11 -5.51
C ASN A 37 -5.29 -10.61 -5.83
N ARG A 38 -4.66 -10.26 -6.96
CA ARG A 38 -4.58 -8.88 -7.44
C ARG A 38 -5.95 -8.26 -7.74
N GLN A 39 -6.89 -9.01 -8.27
CA GLN A 39 -8.22 -8.50 -8.60
C GLN A 39 -8.97 -8.00 -7.34
N GLU A 40 -8.90 -8.76 -6.26
CA GLU A 40 -9.45 -8.32 -4.96
C GLU A 40 -8.68 -7.12 -4.42
N ALA A 41 -7.35 -7.14 -4.53
CA ALA A 41 -6.49 -6.06 -4.06
C ALA A 41 -6.72 -4.73 -4.79
N ASP A 42 -6.91 -4.77 -6.11
CA ASP A 42 -7.14 -3.57 -6.93
C ASP A 42 -8.59 -3.05 -6.81
N SER A 43 -9.53 -3.86 -6.29
CA SER A 43 -10.91 -3.45 -6.04
C SER A 43 -11.03 -2.57 -4.79
N SER A 44 -11.30 -1.27 -4.98
CA SER A 44 -11.57 -0.35 -3.86
C SER A 44 -12.75 -0.83 -3.00
N THR A 45 -13.83 -1.32 -3.64
CA THR A 45 -15.00 -1.86 -2.95
C THR A 45 -14.64 -3.04 -2.04
N TYR A 46 -13.76 -3.95 -2.49
CA TYR A 46 -13.32 -5.07 -1.67
C TYR A 46 -12.49 -4.59 -0.48
N ARG A 47 -11.55 -3.65 -0.70
CA ARG A 47 -10.73 -3.08 0.38
C ARG A 47 -11.57 -2.33 1.41
N GLU A 48 -12.58 -1.56 0.97
CA GLU A 48 -13.52 -0.89 1.89
C GLU A 48 -14.30 -1.89 2.74
N ARG A 49 -14.90 -2.91 2.12
CA ARG A 49 -15.63 -3.96 2.85
C ARG A 49 -14.73 -4.70 3.85
N LEU A 50 -13.49 -4.99 3.47
CA LEU A 50 -12.52 -5.62 4.37
C LEU A 50 -12.18 -4.72 5.55
N TRP A 51 -12.08 -3.42 5.33
CA TRP A 51 -11.86 -2.43 6.38
C TRP A 51 -13.08 -2.29 7.31
N GLU A 52 -14.28 -2.31 6.75
CA GLU A 52 -15.53 -2.34 7.54
C GLU A 52 -15.60 -3.58 8.45
N GLU A 53 -15.24 -4.76 7.93
CA GLU A 53 -15.15 -5.97 8.73
C GLU A 53 -14.08 -5.87 9.84
N TRP A 54 -12.95 -5.28 9.57
CA TRP A 54 -11.94 -4.98 10.58
C TRP A 54 -12.52 -4.12 11.70
N GLN A 55 -13.15 -3.00 11.36
CA GLN A 55 -13.69 -2.05 12.34
C GLN A 55 -14.90 -2.60 13.12
N ASN A 56 -15.85 -3.21 12.42
CA ASN A 56 -17.16 -3.53 12.98
C ASN A 56 -17.25 -4.97 13.50
N SER A 57 -16.45 -5.89 12.96
CA SER A 57 -16.50 -7.30 13.33
C SER A 57 -15.29 -7.72 14.15
N ILE A 58 -14.06 -7.47 13.70
CA ILE A 58 -12.85 -7.99 14.35
C ILE A 58 -12.51 -7.19 15.60
N LYS A 59 -12.42 -5.87 15.51
CA LYS A 59 -12.09 -5.01 16.66
C LYS A 59 -13.09 -5.17 17.81
N THR A 60 -14.35 -5.40 17.50
CA THR A 60 -15.39 -5.61 18.52
C THR A 60 -15.28 -6.95 19.27
N ARG A 61 -14.41 -7.87 18.80
CA ARG A 61 -14.13 -9.17 19.46
C ARG A 61 -12.92 -9.11 20.38
N THR A 62 -12.22 -8.00 20.42
CA THR A 62 -11.07 -7.82 21.31
C THR A 62 -11.52 -7.54 22.73
N GLN A 63 -10.75 -8.05 23.67
CA GLN A 63 -10.86 -7.79 25.11
C GLN A 63 -9.53 -7.20 25.60
N SER A 64 -9.48 -6.80 26.86
CA SER A 64 -8.23 -6.37 27.46
C SER A 64 -7.17 -7.50 27.37
N GLY A 65 -6.07 -7.24 26.68
CA GLY A 65 -4.99 -8.19 26.50
C GLY A 65 -5.06 -9.04 25.23
N THR A 66 -6.13 -8.96 24.43
CA THR A 66 -6.19 -9.63 23.12
C THR A 66 -5.00 -9.25 22.25
N LYS A 67 -4.39 -10.25 21.65
CA LYS A 67 -3.36 -10.08 20.63
C LYS A 67 -3.93 -10.29 19.24
N ILE A 68 -3.53 -9.46 18.29
CA ILE A 68 -3.93 -9.60 16.89
C ILE A 68 -2.67 -9.77 16.05
N ILE A 69 -2.67 -10.78 15.18
CA ILE A 69 -1.61 -11.05 14.22
C ILE A 69 -2.24 -11.01 12.82
N ILE A 70 -1.71 -10.17 11.95
CA ILE A 70 -2.10 -10.12 10.54
C ILE A 70 -0.94 -10.66 9.73
N ILE A 71 -1.15 -11.77 9.04
CA ILE A 71 -0.17 -12.38 8.15
C ILE A 71 -0.73 -12.23 6.74
N GLN A 72 0.00 -11.55 5.86
CA GLN A 72 -0.45 -11.41 4.47
C GLN A 72 0.68 -11.09 3.51
N THR A 73 0.50 -11.52 2.29
CA THR A 73 1.24 -10.99 1.14
C THR A 73 0.70 -9.58 0.84
N ARG A 74 1.59 -8.60 0.73
CA ARG A 74 1.20 -7.23 0.42
C ARG A 74 0.89 -7.09 -1.08
N TRP A 75 -0.35 -6.82 -1.42
CA TRP A 75 -0.80 -6.66 -2.80
C TRP A 75 -0.98 -5.20 -3.20
N HIS A 76 -1.39 -4.36 -2.25
CA HIS A 76 -1.73 -2.96 -2.46
C HIS A 76 -1.33 -2.12 -1.25
N GLU A 77 -0.93 -0.86 -1.46
CA GLU A 77 -0.55 0.04 -0.36
C GLU A 77 -1.71 0.27 0.63
N ASP A 78 -2.95 0.30 0.10
CA ASP A 78 -4.19 0.48 0.84
C ASP A 78 -4.89 -0.86 1.13
N ASP A 79 -4.14 -1.95 1.30
CA ASP A 79 -4.65 -3.23 1.80
C ASP A 79 -4.89 -3.16 3.33
N LEU A 80 -5.43 -4.24 3.91
CA LEU A 80 -5.75 -4.26 5.35
C LEU A 80 -4.55 -3.87 6.22
N SER A 81 -3.37 -4.48 5.99
CA SER A 81 -2.17 -4.13 6.76
C SER A 81 -1.74 -2.68 6.56
N GLY A 82 -1.84 -2.17 5.33
CA GLY A 82 -1.53 -0.77 5.04
C GLY A 82 -2.41 0.21 5.81
N ARG A 83 -3.71 -0.08 5.89
CA ARG A 83 -4.66 0.72 6.69
C ARG A 83 -4.40 0.57 8.18
N VAL A 84 -4.19 -0.64 8.68
CA VAL A 84 -3.88 -0.90 10.10
C VAL A 84 -2.61 -0.16 10.52
N ILE A 85 -1.54 -0.20 9.73
CA ILE A 85 -0.29 0.52 10.01
C ILE A 85 -0.52 2.04 10.08
N ARG A 86 -1.41 2.57 9.26
CA ARG A 86 -1.71 4.00 9.15
C ARG A 86 -2.64 4.53 10.25
N GLU A 87 -3.65 3.72 10.60
CA GLU A 87 -4.80 4.17 11.40
C GLU A 87 -4.75 3.66 12.85
N GLU A 88 -3.99 2.59 13.14
CA GLU A 88 -3.96 1.99 14.47
C GLU A 88 -2.67 2.34 15.21
N ASN A 89 -2.77 2.44 16.54
CA ASN A 89 -1.62 2.65 17.41
C ASN A 89 -1.00 1.30 17.85
N ASN A 90 0.27 1.32 18.22
CA ASN A 90 1.01 0.16 18.75
C ASN A 90 1.06 -1.03 17.78
N VAL A 91 1.25 -0.76 16.49
CA VAL A 91 1.46 -1.76 15.46
C VAL A 91 2.95 -2.06 15.33
N GLU A 92 3.31 -3.32 15.51
CA GLU A 92 4.65 -3.81 15.18
C GLU A 92 4.61 -4.43 13.77
N VAL A 93 5.53 -4.02 12.91
CA VAL A 93 5.60 -4.48 11.52
C VAL A 93 6.84 -5.34 11.35
N VAL A 94 6.62 -6.60 10.96
CA VAL A 94 7.68 -7.53 10.59
C VAL A 94 7.59 -7.77 9.09
N ASN A 95 8.56 -7.25 8.34
CA ASN A 95 8.68 -7.50 6.90
C ASN A 95 9.89 -8.40 6.63
N ILE A 96 9.66 -9.51 5.93
CA ILE A 96 10.71 -10.48 5.58
C ILE A 96 10.76 -10.57 4.04
N PRO A 97 11.57 -9.74 3.38
CA PRO A 97 11.67 -9.73 1.93
C PRO A 97 12.44 -10.96 1.41
N VAL A 98 12.14 -11.36 0.17
CA VAL A 98 12.83 -12.48 -0.49
C VAL A 98 14.32 -12.20 -0.72
N GLU A 99 14.67 -10.95 -0.94
CA GLU A 99 16.03 -10.43 -1.08
C GLU A 99 16.35 -9.56 0.12
N ALA A 100 17.44 -9.87 0.83
CA ALA A 100 17.85 -9.13 2.01
C ALA A 100 18.27 -7.70 1.66
N GLU A 101 17.86 -6.76 2.50
CA GLU A 101 18.18 -5.34 2.38
C GLU A 101 18.92 -4.84 3.62
N GLU A 102 19.21 -3.56 3.64
CA GLU A 102 19.84 -2.93 4.81
C GLU A 102 18.94 -3.12 6.05
N ASN A 103 19.58 -3.47 7.18
CA ASN A 103 18.91 -3.80 8.45
C ASN A 103 17.95 -5.00 8.37
N ASP A 104 18.32 -6.03 7.62
CA ASP A 104 17.55 -7.26 7.52
C ASP A 104 17.31 -7.91 8.90
N ILE A 105 16.04 -8.18 9.21
CA ILE A 105 15.62 -8.70 10.52
C ILE A 105 16.18 -10.09 10.82
N LEU A 106 16.52 -10.88 9.79
CA LEU A 106 17.15 -12.20 9.93
C LEU A 106 18.67 -12.14 9.96
N GLY A 107 19.28 -10.95 9.86
CA GLY A 107 20.72 -10.76 9.85
C GLY A 107 21.44 -11.26 8.60
N ARG A 108 20.73 -11.39 7.47
CA ARG A 108 21.31 -11.75 6.17
C ARG A 108 22.13 -10.58 5.63
N ASN A 109 23.11 -10.87 4.78
CA ASN A 109 23.82 -9.81 4.05
C ASN A 109 22.91 -9.24 2.94
N ILE A 110 23.14 -7.97 2.59
CA ILE A 110 22.39 -7.32 1.48
C ILE A 110 22.51 -8.16 0.21
N GLY A 111 21.37 -8.47 -0.41
CA GLY A 111 21.29 -9.28 -1.61
C GLY A 111 21.14 -10.78 -1.37
N ASP A 112 21.25 -11.25 -0.14
CA ASP A 112 21.07 -12.68 0.17
C ASP A 112 19.62 -13.12 -0.01
N ALA A 113 19.44 -14.32 -0.58
CA ALA A 113 18.15 -14.96 -0.74
C ALA A 113 17.55 -15.41 0.61
N LEU A 114 16.21 -15.49 0.68
CA LEU A 114 15.52 -15.84 1.92
C LEU A 114 15.72 -17.32 2.35
N CYS A 115 15.69 -18.26 1.41
CA CYS A 115 15.61 -19.69 1.72
C CYS A 115 16.60 -20.52 0.89
N PRO A 116 17.93 -20.31 1.04
CA PRO A 116 18.93 -21.06 0.28
C PRO A 116 18.92 -22.57 0.58
N GLU A 117 18.53 -22.96 1.81
CA GLU A 117 18.48 -24.35 2.27
C GLU A 117 17.49 -25.24 1.53
N ILE A 118 16.48 -24.61 0.86
CA ILE A 118 15.52 -25.34 0.01
C ILE A 118 15.80 -25.15 -1.50
N GLY A 119 17.04 -24.75 -1.85
CA GLY A 119 17.45 -24.54 -3.23
C GLY A 119 17.06 -23.19 -3.83
N LYS A 120 16.54 -22.26 -3.01
CA LYS A 120 16.26 -20.87 -3.41
C LYS A 120 17.43 -19.96 -2.99
N ASP A 121 18.60 -20.27 -3.53
CA ASP A 121 19.84 -19.54 -3.32
C ASP A 121 19.89 -18.20 -4.10
N ASN A 122 20.99 -17.47 -3.97
CA ASN A 122 21.18 -16.18 -4.65
C ASN A 122 21.12 -16.29 -6.17
N LYS A 123 21.58 -17.42 -6.75
CA LYS A 123 21.50 -17.65 -8.17
C LYS A 123 20.05 -17.87 -8.64
N TRP A 124 19.30 -18.65 -7.87
CA TRP A 124 17.86 -18.81 -8.11
C TRP A 124 17.13 -17.46 -7.99
N LEU A 125 17.46 -16.67 -6.96
CA LEU A 125 16.85 -15.37 -6.72
C LEU A 125 17.07 -14.42 -7.91
N GLU A 126 18.30 -14.34 -8.41
CA GLU A 126 18.64 -13.49 -9.56
C GLU A 126 17.85 -13.90 -10.82
N MET A 127 17.84 -15.18 -11.15
CA MET A 127 17.08 -15.71 -12.29
C MET A 127 15.59 -15.46 -12.15
N PHE A 128 15.03 -15.71 -10.96
CA PHE A 128 13.62 -15.53 -10.68
C PHE A 128 13.21 -14.06 -10.74
N LYS A 129 13.99 -13.17 -10.13
CA LYS A 129 13.79 -11.72 -10.18
C LYS A 129 13.82 -11.21 -11.63
N GLN A 130 14.81 -11.66 -12.41
CA GLN A 130 14.93 -11.28 -13.81
C GLN A 130 13.71 -11.70 -14.63
N SER A 131 13.28 -12.94 -14.52
CA SER A 131 12.10 -13.45 -15.22
C SER A 131 10.83 -12.69 -14.82
N TYR A 132 10.68 -12.37 -13.52
CA TYR A 132 9.51 -11.70 -13.00
C TYR A 132 9.40 -10.23 -13.42
N ILE A 133 10.54 -9.55 -13.50
CA ILE A 133 10.60 -8.13 -13.86
C ILE A 133 10.53 -7.93 -15.38
N THR A 134 11.19 -8.80 -16.15
CA THR A 134 11.33 -8.67 -17.62
C THR A 134 10.11 -9.20 -18.36
N ASP A 135 9.53 -10.30 -17.89
CA ASP A 135 8.36 -10.89 -18.50
C ASP A 135 7.09 -10.14 -18.08
N SER A 136 6.35 -9.65 -19.07
CA SER A 136 5.05 -9.00 -18.89
C SER A 136 4.02 -9.86 -18.12
N ILE A 137 4.26 -11.16 -18.02
CA ILE A 137 3.42 -12.14 -17.32
C ILE A 137 3.59 -12.03 -15.79
N GLY A 138 4.79 -11.70 -15.30
CA GLY A 138 5.07 -11.61 -13.86
C GLY A 138 4.53 -10.36 -13.17
N GLY A 139 4.05 -9.36 -13.93
CA GLY A 139 3.52 -8.10 -13.37
C GLY A 139 4.58 -7.04 -13.10
N GLY A 140 5.82 -7.28 -13.47
CA GLY A 140 6.92 -6.31 -13.46
C GLY A 140 7.40 -5.91 -12.07
N VAL A 141 8.15 -4.82 -12.01
CA VAL A 141 8.77 -4.27 -10.79
C VAL A 141 7.74 -3.99 -9.67
N ARG A 142 6.54 -3.52 -10.02
CA ARG A 142 5.48 -3.25 -9.05
C ARG A 142 5.06 -4.52 -8.32
N ALA A 143 4.83 -5.61 -9.08
CA ALA A 143 4.44 -6.87 -8.48
C ALA A 143 5.57 -7.49 -7.67
N TRP A 144 6.81 -7.38 -8.14
CA TRP A 144 7.99 -7.78 -7.38
C TRP A 144 8.05 -7.07 -6.03
N ASN A 145 7.98 -5.75 -6.03
CA ASN A 145 8.04 -4.96 -4.80
C ASN A 145 6.89 -5.31 -3.83
N ALA A 146 5.69 -5.50 -4.35
CA ALA A 146 4.53 -5.85 -3.54
C ALA A 146 4.65 -7.25 -2.94
N LEU A 147 4.81 -8.28 -3.78
CA LEU A 147 4.66 -9.67 -3.38
C LEU A 147 5.90 -10.25 -2.73
N TYR A 148 7.09 -9.84 -3.17
CA TYR A 148 8.35 -10.44 -2.74
C TYR A 148 9.16 -9.54 -1.82
N MET A 149 8.98 -8.22 -1.91
CA MET A 149 9.67 -7.29 -1.03
C MET A 149 8.77 -6.73 0.09
N GLY A 150 7.46 -7.05 0.06
CA GLY A 150 6.49 -6.57 1.05
C GLY A 150 6.23 -5.06 1.01
N ARG A 151 6.53 -4.40 -0.11
CA ARG A 151 6.41 -2.96 -0.33
C ARG A 151 5.53 -2.63 -1.52
N PRO A 152 4.22 -2.75 -1.38
CA PRO A 152 3.31 -2.36 -2.45
C PRO A 152 3.43 -0.85 -2.73
N THR A 153 3.44 -0.51 -4.01
CA THR A 153 3.36 0.87 -4.48
C THR A 153 2.05 1.07 -5.23
N SER A 154 1.52 2.30 -5.22
CA SER A 154 0.30 2.59 -5.96
C SER A 154 0.49 2.36 -7.46
N ALA A 155 -0.61 2.01 -8.14
CA ALA A 155 -0.61 1.88 -9.60
C ALA A 155 -0.29 3.22 -10.28
N GLU A 156 -0.69 4.31 -9.63
CA GLU A 156 -0.58 5.67 -10.14
C GLU A 156 0.83 6.27 -10.01
N GLY A 157 1.67 5.76 -9.08
CA GLY A 157 3.03 6.27 -8.85
C GLY A 157 4.11 5.81 -9.86
N ASN A 158 3.79 4.90 -10.78
CA ASN A 158 4.78 4.33 -11.72
C ASN A 158 4.88 5.04 -13.08
N ILE A 159 4.01 6.02 -13.36
CA ILE A 159 4.06 6.77 -14.62
C ILE A 159 5.26 7.71 -14.63
N PHE A 160 5.54 8.34 -13.48
CA PHE A 160 6.67 9.25 -13.33
C PHE A 160 7.69 8.66 -12.35
N LYS A 161 8.87 8.29 -12.85
CA LYS A 161 9.94 7.79 -12.00
C LYS A 161 10.62 8.95 -11.28
N ARG A 162 10.95 8.75 -9.99
CA ARG A 162 11.59 9.78 -9.17
C ARG A 162 12.91 10.29 -9.76
N GLU A 163 13.65 9.42 -10.42
CA GLU A 163 14.91 9.72 -11.07
C GLU A 163 14.78 10.64 -12.31
N TRP A 164 13.56 10.83 -12.82
CA TRP A 164 13.29 11.74 -13.94
C TRP A 164 13.10 13.18 -13.49
N TRP A 165 12.82 13.40 -12.19
CA TRP A 165 12.62 14.73 -11.66
C TRP A 165 13.96 15.43 -11.48
N GLN A 166 14.06 16.61 -12.06
CA GLN A 166 15.16 17.54 -11.84
C GLN A 166 14.66 18.66 -10.93
N TYR A 167 15.52 19.10 -10.02
CA TYR A 167 15.19 20.14 -9.08
C TYR A 167 16.00 21.39 -9.40
N TYR A 168 15.43 22.55 -9.15
CA TYR A 168 16.11 23.84 -9.33
C TYR A 168 16.03 24.65 -8.04
N ASP A 169 17.09 25.41 -7.73
CA ASP A 169 17.15 26.29 -6.57
C ASP A 169 16.59 27.69 -6.90
N LYS A 170 16.71 28.10 -8.15
CA LYS A 170 16.22 29.38 -8.64
C LYS A 170 15.52 29.19 -9.98
N LEU A 171 14.29 29.73 -10.08
CA LEU A 171 13.56 29.75 -11.34
C LEU A 171 14.33 30.60 -12.37
N PRO A 172 14.50 30.15 -13.62
CA PRO A 172 15.10 30.94 -14.69
C PRO A 172 14.37 32.26 -14.94
N ASP A 173 15.13 33.34 -15.13
CA ASP A 173 14.55 34.69 -15.26
C ASP A 173 13.78 34.92 -16.59
N ASN A 174 13.94 34.05 -17.60
CA ASN A 174 13.42 34.22 -18.97
C ASN A 174 12.42 33.12 -19.37
N ILE A 175 11.51 32.79 -18.49
CA ILE A 175 10.39 31.88 -18.82
C ILE A 175 9.63 32.45 -20.02
N GLN A 176 9.49 31.61 -21.06
CA GLN A 176 8.88 32.02 -22.34
C GLN A 176 7.39 31.94 -22.34
N LEU A 177 6.82 30.99 -21.60
CA LEU A 177 5.39 30.76 -21.49
C LEU A 177 5.06 30.29 -20.07
N VAL A 178 3.99 30.81 -19.52
CA VAL A 178 3.41 30.30 -18.26
C VAL A 178 2.04 29.74 -18.56
N GLY A 179 1.75 28.56 -18.08
CA GLY A 179 0.46 27.89 -18.19
C GLY A 179 -0.04 27.38 -16.83
N ILE A 180 -1.34 27.29 -16.70
CA ILE A 180 -1.99 26.70 -15.53
C ILE A 180 -2.68 25.40 -15.95
N SER A 181 -2.40 24.31 -15.25
CA SER A 181 -3.11 23.05 -15.34
C SER A 181 -4.03 22.90 -14.14
N VAL A 182 -5.26 22.50 -14.37
CA VAL A 182 -6.25 22.31 -13.30
C VAL A 182 -6.89 20.94 -13.45
N ASP A 183 -6.70 20.11 -12.43
CA ASP A 183 -7.45 18.88 -12.22
C ASP A 183 -8.49 19.13 -11.13
N ALA A 184 -9.76 19.22 -11.53
CA ALA A 184 -10.85 19.60 -10.65
C ALA A 184 -11.95 18.55 -10.61
N THR A 185 -12.37 18.17 -9.42
CA THR A 185 -13.57 17.36 -9.19
C THR A 185 -14.75 18.28 -8.91
N PHE A 186 -15.91 17.98 -9.49
CA PHE A 186 -17.14 18.77 -9.34
C PHE A 186 -18.15 18.14 -8.36
N LYS A 187 -17.74 17.12 -7.58
CA LYS A 187 -18.61 16.52 -6.57
C LYS A 187 -18.43 17.22 -5.25
N ASP A 188 -19.51 17.81 -4.77
CA ASP A 188 -19.61 18.48 -3.48
C ASP A 188 -19.92 17.43 -2.39
N SER A 189 -18.91 16.68 -1.97
CA SER A 189 -19.05 15.72 -0.88
C SER A 189 -17.75 15.68 -0.04
N ASP A 190 -17.89 15.40 1.25
CA ASP A 190 -16.75 15.23 2.18
C ASP A 190 -15.77 14.13 1.75
N THR A 191 -16.15 13.30 0.78
CA THR A 191 -15.37 12.24 0.15
C THR A 191 -14.86 12.60 -1.25
N SER A 192 -14.95 13.88 -1.68
CA SER A 192 -14.48 14.31 -3.00
C SER A 192 -12.95 14.19 -3.11
N ASP A 193 -12.46 13.91 -4.32
CA ASP A 193 -11.04 13.90 -4.63
C ASP A 193 -10.41 15.29 -4.44
N PHE A 194 -9.09 15.32 -4.36
CA PHE A 194 -8.34 16.59 -4.29
C PHE A 194 -8.47 17.35 -5.61
N VAL A 195 -8.58 18.66 -5.52
CA VAL A 195 -8.32 19.57 -6.65
C VAL A 195 -6.82 19.87 -6.69
N ALA A 196 -6.20 19.69 -7.84
CA ALA A 196 -4.82 20.09 -8.10
C ALA A 196 -4.76 21.23 -9.11
N ILE A 197 -4.06 22.29 -8.77
CA ILE A 197 -3.81 23.45 -9.63
C ILE A 197 -2.30 23.62 -9.70
N GLU A 198 -1.75 23.55 -10.91
CA GLU A 198 -0.31 23.60 -11.16
C GLU A 198 0.01 24.75 -12.08
N VAL A 199 1.02 25.54 -11.72
CA VAL A 199 1.56 26.61 -12.56
C VAL A 199 2.89 26.16 -13.16
N TRP A 200 2.95 26.09 -14.46
CA TRP A 200 4.10 25.62 -15.20
C TRP A 200 4.72 26.71 -16.06
N GLY A 201 6.03 26.85 -15.97
CA GLY A 201 6.83 27.68 -16.88
C GLY A 201 7.50 26.83 -17.95
N LYS A 202 7.60 27.34 -19.18
CA LYS A 202 8.34 26.70 -20.27
C LYS A 202 9.51 27.56 -20.69
N LEU A 203 10.68 26.94 -20.82
CA LEU A 203 11.89 27.55 -21.36
C LEU A 203 12.67 26.53 -22.21
N ASN A 204 12.90 26.83 -23.50
CA ASN A 204 13.73 26.03 -24.42
C ASN A 204 13.37 24.53 -24.53
N GLY A 205 12.14 24.15 -24.24
CA GLY A 205 11.69 22.76 -24.24
C GLY A 205 11.57 22.11 -22.86
N ASP A 206 12.17 22.69 -21.83
CA ASP A 206 12.04 22.28 -20.44
C ASP A 206 10.79 22.89 -19.78
N TYR A 207 10.23 22.16 -18.82
CA TYR A 207 9.09 22.60 -18.04
C TYR A 207 9.47 22.73 -16.58
N TYR A 208 9.09 23.82 -15.97
CA TYR A 208 9.37 24.17 -14.57
C TYR A 208 8.06 24.27 -13.79
N LEU A 209 7.88 23.47 -12.77
CA LEU A 209 6.76 23.62 -11.84
C LEU A 209 7.02 24.84 -10.96
N ILE A 210 6.28 25.91 -11.17
CA ILE A 210 6.46 27.19 -10.47
C ILE A 210 5.70 27.18 -9.15
N ASP A 211 4.45 26.69 -9.16
CA ASP A 211 3.59 26.65 -7.98
C ASP A 211 2.61 25.48 -8.06
N LEU A 212 2.18 24.99 -6.91
CA LEU A 212 1.25 23.86 -6.76
C LEU A 212 0.30 24.08 -5.60
N ILE A 213 -0.99 24.02 -5.89
CA ILE A 213 -2.03 23.93 -4.87
C ILE A 213 -2.68 22.56 -5.00
N LYS A 214 -2.66 21.75 -3.93
CA LYS A 214 -3.34 20.46 -3.86
C LYS A 214 -4.13 20.39 -2.55
N ARG A 215 -5.44 20.55 -2.63
CA ARG A 215 -6.37 20.44 -1.49
C ARG A 215 -7.79 20.15 -1.94
N ARG A 216 -8.65 19.74 -1.02
CA ARG A 216 -10.09 19.65 -1.29
C ARG A 216 -10.65 21.06 -1.35
N MET A 217 -11.38 21.37 -2.42
CA MET A 217 -11.97 22.67 -2.66
C MET A 217 -13.31 22.50 -3.38
N ASP A 218 -14.29 23.32 -3.01
CA ASP A 218 -15.50 23.48 -3.80
C ASP A 218 -15.23 24.28 -5.10
N PHE A 219 -16.20 24.36 -5.97
CA PHE A 219 -16.05 25.06 -7.25
C PHE A 219 -15.76 26.57 -7.05
N PRO A 220 -16.46 27.32 -6.17
CA PRO A 220 -16.13 28.71 -5.87
C PRO A 220 -14.72 28.91 -5.29
N GLU A 221 -14.24 28.00 -4.46
CA GLU A 221 -12.87 28.03 -3.91
C GLU A 221 -11.82 27.76 -4.98
N THR A 222 -12.09 26.79 -5.86
CA THR A 222 -11.23 26.48 -7.00
C THR A 222 -11.07 27.69 -7.93
N LEU A 223 -12.18 28.39 -8.26
CA LEU A 223 -12.12 29.59 -9.07
C LEU A 223 -11.34 30.74 -8.39
N ARG A 224 -11.40 30.85 -7.06
CA ARG A 224 -10.61 31.84 -6.31
C ARG A 224 -9.13 31.50 -6.28
N ALA A 225 -8.81 30.22 -6.23
CA ALA A 225 -7.42 29.73 -6.20
C ALA A 225 -6.70 29.88 -7.54
N ILE A 226 -7.45 29.92 -8.67
CA ILE A 226 -6.89 30.13 -10.03
C ILE A 226 -6.55 31.61 -10.28
N ARG A 227 -7.14 32.55 -9.54
CA ARG A 227 -6.93 34.00 -9.69
C ARG A 227 -5.72 34.50 -8.93
#